data_3c58700f29bd604e83356763267d8bb2
#
_entry.id   3c58700f29bd604e83356763267d8bb2
#
_cell.length_a   1.000
_cell.length_b   1.000
_cell.length_c   1.000
_cell.angle_alpha   90.00
_cell.angle_beta   90.00
_cell.angle_gamma   90.00
#
_symmetry.space_group_name_H-M   'P 1'
#
loop_
_entity.id
_entity.type
_entity.pdbx_description
1 polymer ?
#
loop_
_entity_poly.entity_id
_entity_poly.type
_entity_poly.pdbx_seq_one_letter_code
_entity_poly.pdbx_strand_id
1 'polypeptide(L)'
;MGKIYMTACMKGGCAKTVTTYNLAYSLQKLGKKVLAVDFDSKANLTTCFGVEDPAAVPVTIGHLMMAQIEDEELPVVEEYIMSRNGVDFIPSSMVLSAVDAKLRLEMGAEKMLSRILEPLREKYDAIIIDTAPTLGALNINALAAADKVIITVNPQLLAMMGLQDFLKTVKKIKSRINDKLDVAGILLTMSDTR
;
A
#
# COMPACT_ATOMS: atom_id res chain seq x y z
N MET A 1 4.41 3.40 -18.67
CA MET A 1 3.78 3.83 -17.41
C MET A 1 3.74 2.66 -16.45
N GLY A 2 4.34 2.81 -15.27
CA GLY A 2 4.42 1.75 -14.27
C GLY A 2 3.08 1.35 -13.69
N LYS A 3 2.96 0.11 -13.25
CA LYS A 3 1.74 -0.41 -12.64
C LYS A 3 1.78 -0.29 -11.13
N ILE A 4 0.65 0.06 -10.53
CA ILE A 4 0.48 0.09 -9.08
C ILE A 4 -0.19 -1.20 -8.63
N TYR A 5 0.47 -1.90 -7.73
CA TYR A 5 0.00 -3.12 -7.07
C TYR A 5 -0.31 -2.81 -5.60
N MET A 6 -1.40 -3.34 -5.10
CA MET A 6 -1.70 -3.34 -3.67
C MET A 6 -1.59 -4.75 -3.13
N THR A 7 -0.91 -4.96 -2.03
CA THR A 7 -1.01 -6.20 -1.26
C THR A 7 -2.06 -6.05 -0.17
N ALA A 8 -2.98 -6.97 -0.09
CA ALA A 8 -4.11 -6.92 0.84
C ALA A 8 -4.29 -8.24 1.59
N CYS A 9 -4.78 -8.15 2.82
CA CYS A 9 -5.18 -9.29 3.62
C CYS A 9 -6.28 -8.88 4.59
N MET A 10 -7.20 -9.78 4.86
CA MET A 10 -8.33 -9.51 5.77
C MET A 10 -8.08 -9.92 7.22
N LYS A 11 -6.93 -10.52 7.50
CA LYS A 11 -6.53 -10.94 8.84
C LYS A 11 -5.08 -10.56 9.09
N GLY A 12 -4.74 -10.11 10.29
CA GLY A 12 -3.35 -9.89 10.67
C GLY A 12 -2.54 -11.20 10.58
N GLY A 13 -1.26 -11.08 10.22
CA GLY A 13 -0.36 -12.23 10.17
C GLY A 13 -0.45 -13.12 8.93
N CYS A 14 -1.02 -12.65 7.81
CA CYS A 14 -1.03 -13.41 6.53
C CYS A 14 0.14 -13.07 5.61
N ALA A 15 1.29 -12.75 6.13
CA ALA A 15 2.54 -12.47 5.41
C ALA A 15 2.45 -11.36 4.34
N LYS A 16 1.52 -10.40 4.45
CA LYS A 16 1.33 -9.31 3.50
C LYS A 16 2.61 -8.46 3.32
N THR A 17 3.13 -7.88 4.40
CA THR A 17 4.38 -7.08 4.39
C THR A 17 5.57 -7.87 3.85
N VAL A 18 5.71 -9.14 4.26
CA VAL A 18 6.75 -10.04 3.75
C VAL A 18 6.59 -10.28 2.24
N THR A 19 5.36 -10.41 1.76
CA THR A 19 5.06 -10.54 0.33
C THR A 19 5.45 -9.26 -0.42
N THR A 20 5.07 -8.09 0.09
CA THR A 20 5.42 -6.79 -0.50
C THR A 20 6.93 -6.63 -0.61
N TYR A 21 7.64 -6.86 0.49
CA TYR A 21 9.10 -6.74 0.58
C TYR A 21 9.82 -7.66 -0.42
N ASN A 22 9.47 -8.96 -0.42
CA ASN A 22 10.11 -9.93 -1.31
C ASN A 22 9.75 -9.71 -2.78
N LEU A 23 8.52 -9.29 -3.08
CA LEU A 23 8.10 -8.95 -4.45
C LEU A 23 8.89 -7.75 -4.98
N ALA A 24 9.08 -6.71 -4.15
CA ALA A 24 9.86 -5.53 -4.53
C ALA A 24 11.31 -5.92 -4.88
N TYR A 25 11.98 -6.69 -4.04
CA TYR A 25 13.35 -7.16 -4.33
C TYR A 25 13.41 -8.13 -5.51
N SER A 26 12.43 -9.00 -5.68
CA SER A 26 12.40 -9.93 -6.81
C SER A 26 12.28 -9.20 -8.15
N LEU A 27 11.43 -8.18 -8.22
CA LEU A 27 11.30 -7.34 -9.41
C LEU A 27 12.56 -6.51 -9.65
N GLN A 28 13.17 -5.97 -8.61
CA GLN A 28 14.44 -5.25 -8.71
C GLN A 28 15.56 -6.16 -9.26
N LYS A 29 15.68 -7.41 -8.79
CA LYS A 29 16.63 -8.39 -9.34
C LYS A 29 16.38 -8.73 -10.81
N LEU A 30 15.15 -8.58 -11.29
CA LEU A 30 14.79 -8.70 -12.70
C LEU A 30 15.04 -7.40 -13.50
N GLY A 31 15.75 -6.43 -12.93
CA GLY A 31 16.11 -5.16 -13.57
C GLY A 31 14.98 -4.14 -13.63
N LYS A 32 13.92 -4.31 -12.85
CA LYS A 32 12.81 -3.35 -12.77
C LYS A 32 13.11 -2.25 -11.76
N LYS A 33 12.70 -1.01 -12.09
CA LYS A 33 12.67 0.10 -11.15
C LYS A 33 11.42 -0.03 -10.28
N VAL A 34 11.61 -0.22 -8.97
CA VAL A 34 10.50 -0.53 -8.05
C VAL A 34 10.43 0.51 -6.94
N LEU A 35 9.22 0.98 -6.67
CA LEU A 35 8.87 1.77 -5.50
C LEU A 35 7.97 0.94 -4.58
N ALA A 36 8.38 0.74 -3.33
CA ALA A 36 7.52 0.18 -2.29
C ALA A 36 6.91 1.32 -1.46
N VAL A 37 5.64 1.20 -1.10
CA VAL A 37 4.95 2.21 -0.27
C VAL A 37 4.43 1.51 0.98
N ASP A 38 4.94 1.90 2.13
CA ASP A 38 4.40 1.43 3.41
C ASP A 38 3.15 2.25 3.75
N PHE A 39 1.98 1.63 3.66
CA PHE A 39 0.70 2.27 3.91
C PHE A 39 -0.02 1.65 5.12
N ASP A 40 0.77 1.27 6.13
CA ASP A 40 0.32 0.84 7.45
C ASP A 40 0.98 1.72 8.52
N SER A 41 0.20 2.28 9.44
CA SER A 41 0.71 3.12 10.53
C SER A 41 1.68 2.40 11.48
N LYS A 42 1.71 1.06 11.44
CA LYS A 42 2.67 0.25 12.20
C LYS A 42 4.08 0.29 11.61
N ALA A 43 4.26 0.81 10.40
CA ALA A 43 5.53 0.98 9.70
C ALA A 43 6.37 -0.32 9.59
N ASN A 44 5.71 -1.47 9.45
CA ASN A 44 6.39 -2.76 9.40
C ASN A 44 7.27 -2.91 8.15
N LEU A 45 6.79 -2.44 6.99
CA LEU A 45 7.57 -2.48 5.75
C LEU A 45 8.77 -1.54 5.84
N THR A 46 8.59 -0.36 6.42
CA THR A 46 9.63 0.63 6.72
C THR A 46 10.74 0.01 7.56
N THR A 47 10.38 -0.71 8.63
CA THR A 47 11.32 -1.45 9.48
C THR A 47 12.02 -2.58 8.71
N CYS A 48 11.32 -3.30 7.81
CA CYS A 48 11.92 -4.31 6.95
C CYS A 48 13.01 -3.71 6.03
N PHE A 49 12.86 -2.46 5.60
CA PHE A 49 13.89 -1.73 4.86
C PHE A 49 15.04 -1.20 5.72
N GLY A 50 15.05 -1.49 7.02
CA GLY A 50 16.14 -1.18 7.95
C GLY A 50 16.06 0.22 8.57
N VAL A 51 14.88 0.82 8.61
CA VAL A 51 14.63 2.03 9.40
C VAL A 51 14.34 1.62 10.83
N GLU A 52 15.26 1.90 11.74
CA GLU A 52 15.15 1.48 13.15
C GLU A 52 14.08 2.28 13.92
N ASP A 53 13.99 3.58 13.65
CA ASP A 53 12.99 4.46 14.25
C ASP A 53 12.13 5.16 13.17
N PRO A 54 11.00 4.59 12.78
CA PRO A 54 10.08 5.21 11.83
C PRO A 54 9.50 6.55 12.30
N ALA A 55 9.47 6.80 13.62
CA ALA A 55 8.98 8.06 14.16
C ALA A 55 9.97 9.24 13.95
N ALA A 56 11.25 8.94 13.79
CA ALA A 56 12.28 9.93 13.51
C ALA A 56 12.38 10.30 12.01
N VAL A 57 11.64 9.64 11.12
CA VAL A 57 11.65 9.95 9.68
C VAL A 57 10.93 11.28 9.43
N PRO A 58 11.59 12.31 8.87
CA PRO A 58 11.02 13.65 8.74
C PRO A 58 9.76 13.69 7.87
N VAL A 59 9.79 13.00 6.73
CA VAL A 59 8.68 12.98 5.78
C VAL A 59 8.31 11.52 5.47
N THR A 60 7.06 11.16 5.79
CA THR A 60 6.50 9.83 5.55
C THR A 60 5.24 9.92 4.70
N ILE A 61 4.71 8.80 4.24
CA ILE A 61 3.44 8.77 3.50
C ILE A 61 2.30 9.44 4.27
N GLY A 62 2.34 9.40 5.61
CA GLY A 62 1.36 10.09 6.46
C GLY A 62 1.41 11.62 6.28
N HIS A 63 2.60 12.20 6.18
CA HIS A 63 2.76 13.64 5.92
C HIS A 63 2.29 14.02 4.51
N LEU A 64 2.59 13.20 3.49
CA LEU A 64 2.12 13.46 2.12
C LEU A 64 0.59 13.40 2.03
N MET A 65 -0.03 12.43 2.71
CA MET A 65 -1.49 12.31 2.77
C MET A 65 -2.11 13.50 3.50
N MET A 66 -1.45 13.99 4.57
CA MET A 66 -1.93 15.16 5.31
C MET A 66 -1.88 16.41 4.43
N ALA A 67 -0.76 16.66 3.73
CA ALA A 67 -0.63 17.76 2.79
C ALA A 67 -1.71 17.73 1.69
N GLN A 68 -2.03 16.53 1.17
CA GLN A 68 -3.13 16.38 0.19
C GLN A 68 -4.53 16.67 0.77
N ILE A 69 -4.76 16.40 2.05
CA ILE A 69 -6.03 16.73 2.73
C ILE A 69 -6.14 18.23 2.98
N GLU A 70 -5.02 18.88 3.26
CA GLU A 70 -4.95 20.31 3.59
C GLU A 70 -4.70 21.19 2.35
N ASP A 71 -4.76 20.60 1.14
CA ASP A 71 -4.46 21.25 -0.16
C ASP A 71 -3.11 21.98 -0.18
N GLU A 72 -2.12 21.44 0.55
CA GLU A 72 -0.76 21.93 0.58
C GLU A 72 0.09 21.32 -0.55
N GLU A 73 1.17 22.03 -0.94
CA GLU A 73 2.14 21.51 -1.89
C GLU A 73 2.89 20.31 -1.29
N LEU A 74 3.08 19.26 -2.11
CA LEU A 74 3.88 18.12 -1.68
C LEU A 74 5.36 18.49 -1.63
N PRO A 75 6.12 17.97 -0.65
CA PRO A 75 7.56 18.10 -0.63
C PRO A 75 8.21 17.49 -1.88
N VAL A 76 9.45 17.88 -2.18
CA VAL A 76 10.18 17.32 -3.32
C VAL A 76 10.45 15.83 -3.10
N VAL A 77 10.52 15.08 -4.20
CA VAL A 77 10.58 13.60 -4.17
C VAL A 77 11.75 13.07 -3.34
N GLU A 78 12.86 13.79 -3.35
CA GLU A 78 14.10 13.48 -2.64
C GLU A 78 13.94 13.52 -1.11
N GLU A 79 12.93 14.19 -0.59
CA GLU A 79 12.68 14.31 0.85
C GLU A 79 11.93 13.14 1.44
N TYR A 80 11.15 12.40 0.61
CA TYR A 80 10.27 11.34 1.10
C TYR A 80 10.52 9.96 0.47
N ILE A 81 11.34 9.85 -0.57
CA ILE A 81 11.76 8.56 -1.11
C ILE A 81 13.12 8.19 -0.57
N MET A 82 13.16 7.07 0.13
CA MET A 82 14.39 6.42 0.61
C MET A 82 14.75 5.25 -0.30
N SER A 83 16.01 4.82 -0.30
CA SER A 83 16.48 3.68 -1.09
C SER A 83 17.24 2.67 -0.24
N ARG A 84 17.00 1.39 -0.46
CA ARG A 84 17.73 0.28 0.19
C ARG A 84 17.93 -0.87 -0.78
N ASN A 85 19.20 -1.24 -1.01
CA ASN A 85 19.59 -2.36 -1.89
C ASN A 85 18.94 -2.29 -3.29
N GLY A 86 18.81 -1.09 -3.86
CA GLY A 86 18.26 -0.86 -5.20
C GLY A 86 16.72 -0.88 -5.28
N VAL A 87 16.03 -0.94 -4.15
CA VAL A 87 14.58 -0.72 -4.05
C VAL A 87 14.34 0.64 -3.40
N ASP A 88 13.56 1.49 -4.06
CA ASP A 88 13.09 2.74 -3.50
C ASP A 88 11.83 2.51 -2.68
N PHE A 89 11.66 3.27 -1.59
CA PHE A 89 10.46 3.14 -0.76
C PHE A 89 10.04 4.47 -0.13
N ILE A 90 8.73 4.62 0.06
CA ILE A 90 8.12 5.70 0.85
C ILE A 90 7.82 5.12 2.24
N PRO A 91 8.47 5.66 3.30
CA PRO A 91 8.28 5.17 4.65
C PRO A 91 6.93 5.56 5.24
N SER A 92 6.51 4.82 6.26
CA SER A 92 5.35 5.12 7.10
C SER A 92 5.76 5.48 8.52
N SER A 93 4.80 6.02 9.27
CA SER A 93 4.89 6.23 10.71
C SER A 93 3.49 6.30 11.33
N MET A 94 3.42 6.47 12.65
CA MET A 94 2.15 6.65 13.39
C MET A 94 1.32 7.86 12.92
N VAL A 95 1.90 8.84 12.23
CA VAL A 95 1.19 9.96 11.60
C VAL A 95 0.05 9.48 10.71
N LEU A 96 0.22 8.35 10.03
CA LEU A 96 -0.80 7.77 9.16
C LEU A 96 -2.11 7.38 9.91
N SER A 97 -2.06 7.15 11.22
CA SER A 97 -3.27 6.91 12.02
C SER A 97 -4.15 8.14 12.15
N ALA A 98 -3.55 9.34 12.25
CA ALA A 98 -4.30 10.59 12.27
C ALA A 98 -4.94 10.88 10.91
N VAL A 99 -4.25 10.51 9.82
CA VAL A 99 -4.79 10.60 8.45
C VAL A 99 -6.04 9.75 8.29
N ASP A 100 -6.07 8.49 8.76
CA ASP A 100 -7.27 7.62 8.65
C ASP A 100 -8.50 8.26 9.30
N ALA A 101 -8.33 8.96 10.40
CA ALA A 101 -9.42 9.68 11.07
C ALA A 101 -9.92 10.88 10.24
N LYS A 102 -9.01 11.68 9.67
CA LYS A 102 -9.37 12.85 8.83
C LYS A 102 -10.04 12.43 7.52
N LEU A 103 -9.54 11.40 6.85
CA LEU A 103 -10.10 10.89 5.58
C LEU A 103 -11.58 10.52 5.67
N ARG A 104 -12.08 10.17 6.85
CA ARG A 104 -13.50 9.81 7.05
C ARG A 104 -14.45 11.01 6.97
N LEU A 105 -13.92 12.20 7.11
CA LEU A 105 -14.68 13.46 7.13
C LEU A 105 -14.46 14.28 5.85
N GLU A 106 -13.48 13.89 5.02
CA GLU A 106 -13.05 14.65 3.86
C GLU A 106 -13.80 14.23 2.59
N MET A 107 -14.25 15.20 1.78
CA MET A 107 -14.89 14.93 0.49
C MET A 107 -13.86 14.56 -0.58
N GLY A 108 -14.16 13.49 -1.35
CA GLY A 108 -13.22 12.99 -2.37
C GLY A 108 -11.96 12.35 -1.80
N ALA A 109 -11.99 12.03 -0.50
CA ALA A 109 -10.88 11.46 0.25
C ALA A 109 -10.30 10.17 -0.36
N GLU A 110 -11.07 9.44 -1.13
CA GLU A 110 -10.66 8.14 -1.71
C GLU A 110 -9.58 8.24 -2.79
N LYS A 111 -9.27 9.44 -3.31
CA LYS A 111 -8.29 9.67 -4.38
C LYS A 111 -6.99 10.33 -3.92
N MET A 112 -6.80 10.59 -2.63
CA MET A 112 -5.62 11.30 -2.13
C MET A 112 -4.33 10.53 -2.42
N LEU A 113 -4.27 9.26 -2.12
CA LEU A 113 -3.10 8.42 -2.42
C LEU A 113 -2.84 8.33 -3.94
N SER A 114 -3.89 8.25 -4.75
CA SER A 114 -3.77 8.23 -6.21
C SER A 114 -3.07 9.49 -6.72
N ARG A 115 -3.40 10.67 -6.21
CA ARG A 115 -2.77 11.94 -6.59
C ARG A 115 -1.28 11.97 -6.26
N ILE A 116 -0.87 11.38 -5.13
CA ILE A 116 0.53 11.27 -4.73
C ILE A 116 1.31 10.32 -5.64
N LEU A 117 0.71 9.18 -6.01
CA LEU A 117 1.43 8.11 -6.71
C LEU A 117 1.38 8.25 -8.24
N GLU A 118 0.39 8.91 -8.82
CA GLU A 118 0.23 9.02 -10.28
C GLU A 118 1.46 9.66 -10.97
N PRO A 119 2.05 10.77 -10.47
CA PRO A 119 3.26 11.34 -11.06
C PRO A 119 4.48 10.41 -11.00
N LEU A 120 4.53 9.48 -10.04
CA LEU A 120 5.63 8.55 -9.86
C LEU A 120 5.60 7.37 -10.84
N ARG A 121 4.47 7.11 -11.50
CA ARG A 121 4.33 6.02 -12.49
C ARG A 121 5.30 6.14 -13.67
N GLU A 122 5.74 7.33 -14.00
CA GLU A 122 6.70 7.53 -15.08
C GLU A 122 8.13 7.15 -14.68
N LYS A 123 8.43 7.19 -13.40
CA LYS A 123 9.77 6.92 -12.85
C LYS A 123 10.00 5.45 -12.52
N TYR A 124 8.92 4.65 -12.30
CA TYR A 124 8.99 3.27 -11.83
C TYR A 124 8.23 2.31 -12.75
N ASP A 125 8.75 1.09 -12.91
CA ASP A 125 8.07 0.00 -13.61
C ASP A 125 6.93 -0.60 -12.77
N ALA A 126 7.14 -0.62 -11.43
CA ALA A 126 6.16 -1.12 -10.47
C ALA A 126 6.17 -0.28 -9.18
N ILE A 127 4.98 0.05 -8.69
CA ILE A 127 4.76 0.64 -7.36
C ILE A 127 3.97 -0.40 -6.56
N ILE A 128 4.44 -0.77 -5.36
CA ILE A 128 3.82 -1.82 -4.55
C ILE A 128 3.42 -1.25 -3.19
N ILE A 129 2.12 -1.23 -2.90
CA ILE A 129 1.56 -0.67 -1.67
C ILE A 129 1.34 -1.80 -0.65
N ASP A 130 2.00 -1.72 0.51
CA ASP A 130 1.69 -2.55 1.68
C ASP A 130 0.65 -1.86 2.55
N THR A 131 -0.41 -2.54 2.95
CA THR A 131 -1.56 -1.93 3.65
C THR A 131 -1.82 -2.54 5.01
N ALA A 132 -2.61 -1.88 5.85
CA ALA A 132 -3.11 -2.45 7.09
C ALA A 132 -4.16 -3.57 6.83
N PRO A 133 -4.34 -4.54 7.75
CA PRO A 133 -5.30 -5.64 7.59
C PRO A 133 -6.75 -5.22 7.95
N THR A 134 -7.17 -4.03 7.54
CA THR A 134 -8.48 -3.45 7.85
C THR A 134 -9.15 -2.92 6.57
N LEU A 135 -10.47 -2.84 6.55
CA LEU A 135 -11.23 -2.17 5.47
C LEU A 135 -11.57 -0.72 5.85
N GLY A 136 -10.53 0.07 6.20
CA GLY A 136 -10.65 1.48 6.54
C GLY A 136 -10.50 2.42 5.34
N ALA A 137 -10.54 3.74 5.59
CA ALA A 137 -10.38 4.78 4.57
C ALA A 137 -9.02 4.69 3.86
N LEU A 138 -7.96 4.30 4.56
CA LEU A 138 -6.64 4.05 3.96
C LEU A 138 -6.70 2.94 2.90
N ASN A 139 -7.34 1.80 3.19
CA ASN A 139 -7.43 0.71 2.22
C ASN A 139 -8.31 1.06 1.01
N ILE A 140 -9.33 1.91 1.19
CA ILE A 140 -10.11 2.46 0.07
C ILE A 140 -9.21 3.31 -0.82
N ASN A 141 -8.36 4.17 -0.24
CA ASN A 141 -7.36 4.96 -0.97
C ASN A 141 -6.38 4.07 -1.75
N ALA A 142 -5.86 3.02 -1.11
CA ALA A 142 -4.96 2.09 -1.78
C ALA A 142 -5.63 1.36 -2.96
N LEU A 143 -6.89 0.93 -2.81
CA LEU A 143 -7.69 0.34 -3.90
C LEU A 143 -7.99 1.35 -5.01
N ALA A 144 -8.23 2.61 -4.65
CA ALA A 144 -8.48 3.67 -5.62
C ALA A 144 -7.24 4.00 -6.46
N ALA A 145 -6.05 3.86 -5.89
CA ALA A 145 -4.78 4.11 -6.56
C ALA A 145 -4.25 2.90 -7.35
N ALA A 146 -4.61 1.67 -6.97
CA ALA A 146 -4.03 0.45 -7.53
C ALA A 146 -4.61 0.06 -8.89
N ASP A 147 -3.77 -0.51 -9.77
CA ASP A 147 -4.23 -1.20 -10.98
C ASP A 147 -4.57 -2.66 -10.66
N LYS A 148 -3.82 -3.28 -9.74
CA LYS A 148 -3.95 -4.69 -9.39
C LYS A 148 -3.86 -4.92 -7.89
N VAL A 149 -4.66 -5.85 -7.39
CA VAL A 149 -4.62 -6.31 -6.00
C VAL A 149 -4.08 -7.74 -5.94
N ILE A 150 -3.08 -7.96 -5.10
CA ILE A 150 -2.59 -9.29 -4.68
C ILE A 150 -3.16 -9.57 -3.30
N ILE A 151 -3.94 -10.62 -3.17
CA ILE A 151 -4.61 -10.95 -1.91
C ILE A 151 -3.84 -12.08 -1.23
N THR A 152 -3.23 -11.81 -0.08
CA THR A 152 -2.57 -12.86 0.72
C THR A 152 -3.58 -13.51 1.65
N VAL A 153 -3.64 -14.84 1.65
CA VAL A 153 -4.59 -15.62 2.43
C VAL A 153 -3.88 -16.76 3.14
N ASN A 154 -4.04 -16.81 4.46
CA ASN A 154 -3.72 -18.03 5.22
C ASN A 154 -4.92 -19.01 5.06
N PRO A 155 -4.71 -20.31 4.73
CA PRO A 155 -5.77 -21.28 4.52
C PRO A 155 -6.50 -21.67 5.82
N GLN A 156 -7.19 -20.73 6.42
CA GLN A 156 -8.03 -20.90 7.61
C GLN A 156 -9.48 -20.51 7.28
N LEU A 157 -10.45 -21.21 7.87
CA LEU A 157 -11.87 -21.03 7.58
C LEU A 157 -12.34 -19.56 7.71
N LEU A 158 -11.92 -18.86 8.75
CA LEU A 158 -12.27 -17.45 8.97
C LEU A 158 -11.67 -16.48 7.94
N ALA A 159 -10.56 -16.85 7.30
CA ALA A 159 -9.97 -16.04 6.25
C ALA A 159 -10.81 -16.05 4.97
N MET A 160 -11.54 -17.13 4.69
CA MET A 160 -12.43 -17.22 3.52
C MET A 160 -13.63 -16.29 3.62
N MET A 161 -14.20 -16.09 4.81
CA MET A 161 -15.31 -15.15 5.01
C MET A 161 -14.86 -13.71 4.76
N GLY A 162 -13.71 -13.30 5.32
CA GLY A 162 -13.13 -11.98 5.08
C GLY A 162 -12.76 -11.75 3.61
N LEU A 163 -12.33 -12.79 2.90
CA LEU A 163 -12.00 -12.71 1.47
C LEU A 163 -13.25 -12.35 0.63
N GLN A 164 -14.40 -12.96 0.91
CA GLN A 164 -15.63 -12.66 0.17
C GLN A 164 -16.04 -11.20 0.32
N ASP A 165 -16.00 -10.66 1.54
CA ASP A 165 -16.37 -9.26 1.78
C ASP A 165 -15.35 -8.28 1.20
N PHE A 166 -14.08 -8.64 1.20
CA PHE A 166 -13.05 -7.88 0.51
C PHE A 166 -13.29 -7.84 -1.01
N LEU A 167 -13.57 -8.97 -1.64
CA LEU A 167 -13.87 -9.05 -3.08
C LEU A 167 -15.12 -8.23 -3.45
N LYS A 168 -16.16 -8.21 -2.59
CA LYS A 168 -17.31 -7.31 -2.77
C LYS A 168 -16.88 -5.84 -2.73
N THR A 169 -15.97 -5.48 -1.82
CA THR A 169 -15.43 -4.11 -1.74
C THR A 169 -14.61 -3.76 -2.97
N VAL A 170 -13.71 -4.63 -3.41
CA VAL A 170 -12.95 -4.45 -4.66
C VAL A 170 -13.90 -4.19 -5.85
N LYS A 171 -14.98 -4.98 -5.95
CA LYS A 171 -15.99 -4.83 -6.99
C LYS A 171 -16.72 -3.46 -6.94
N LYS A 172 -17.03 -2.98 -5.73
CA LYS A 172 -17.62 -1.65 -5.53
C LYS A 172 -16.66 -0.53 -5.92
N ILE A 173 -15.40 -0.63 -5.52
CA ILE A 173 -14.36 0.35 -5.88
C ILE A 173 -14.16 0.36 -7.41
N LYS A 174 -14.04 -0.82 -8.03
CA LYS A 174 -13.93 -0.94 -9.49
C LYS A 174 -15.07 -0.25 -10.22
N SER A 175 -16.31 -0.45 -9.77
CA SER A 175 -17.48 0.10 -10.46
C SER A 175 -17.75 1.59 -10.23
N ARG A 176 -17.18 2.19 -9.17
CA ARG A 176 -17.55 3.55 -8.75
C ARG A 176 -16.40 4.55 -8.74
N ILE A 177 -15.16 4.08 -8.51
CA ILE A 177 -14.01 4.95 -8.20
C ILE A 177 -12.85 4.71 -9.16
N ASN A 178 -12.49 3.42 -9.43
CA ASN A 178 -11.32 3.03 -10.20
C ASN A 178 -11.66 1.85 -11.11
N ASP A 179 -12.07 2.12 -12.32
CA ASP A 179 -12.49 1.12 -13.34
C ASP A 179 -11.33 0.21 -13.81
N LYS A 180 -10.08 0.66 -13.64
CA LYS A 180 -8.87 -0.10 -14.00
C LYS A 180 -8.51 -1.17 -12.96
N LEU A 181 -9.04 -1.06 -11.73
CA LEU A 181 -8.74 -1.99 -10.64
C LEU A 181 -9.13 -3.43 -10.98
N ASP A 182 -8.22 -4.36 -10.75
CA ASP A 182 -8.50 -5.78 -10.95
C ASP A 182 -7.73 -6.65 -9.94
N VAL A 183 -8.16 -7.90 -9.74
CA VAL A 183 -7.46 -8.86 -8.87
C VAL A 183 -6.38 -9.56 -9.67
N ALA A 184 -5.11 -9.37 -9.27
CA ALA A 184 -3.97 -10.06 -9.88
C ALA A 184 -3.97 -11.56 -9.54
N GLY A 185 -4.36 -11.89 -8.31
CA GLY A 185 -4.43 -13.27 -7.84
C GLY A 185 -4.56 -13.36 -6.32
N ILE A 186 -4.74 -14.59 -5.85
CA ILE A 186 -4.75 -14.95 -4.44
C ILE A 186 -3.48 -15.74 -4.16
N LEU A 187 -2.67 -15.26 -3.23
CA LEU A 187 -1.46 -15.92 -2.77
C LEU A 187 -1.75 -16.65 -1.47
N LEU A 188 -1.72 -17.98 -1.50
CA LEU A 188 -1.79 -18.80 -0.29
C LEU A 188 -0.47 -18.70 0.46
N THR A 189 -0.53 -18.31 1.72
CA THR A 189 0.62 -18.14 2.60
C THR A 189 0.49 -19.06 3.81
N MET A 190 1.61 -19.42 4.43
CA MET A 190 1.62 -20.25 5.63
C MET A 190 0.83 -21.57 5.47
N SER A 191 0.84 -22.14 4.27
CA SER A 191 0.26 -23.47 4.03
C SER A 191 1.17 -24.53 4.66
N ASP A 192 0.58 -25.44 5.44
CA ASP A 192 1.23 -26.66 5.96
C ASP A 192 0.76 -27.86 5.12
N THR A 193 1.66 -28.78 4.85
CA THR A 193 1.37 -30.00 4.10
C THR A 193 0.88 -31.17 4.99
N ARG A 194 0.47 -30.86 6.24
CA ARG A 194 -0.06 -31.88 7.14
C ARG A 194 -1.51 -32.22 6.87
#